data_8f830947e8174b79e486d7c9576c5712
#
_entry.id   8f830947e8174b79e486d7c9576c5712
#
_cell.length_a   1.000
_cell.length_b   1.000
_cell.length_c   1.000
_cell.angle_alpha   90.00
_cell.angle_beta   90.00
_cell.angle_gamma   90.00
#
_symmetry.space_group_name_H-M   'P 1'
#
loop_
_entity.id
_entity.type
_entity.pdbx_description
1 polymer ?
#
loop_
_entity_poly.entity_id
_entity_poly.type
_entity_poly.pdbx_seq_one_letter_code
_entity_poly.pdbx_strand_id
1 'polypeptide(L)'
;VLCSFVRLSSAFEWSLTEQVRYAFDDTKVPETTAKSRGAYLRVHFKNTRETAAAVTGMPLQKAYEYFDNVLEHKQAIPFRRFNGGVGRTPQVNHLGTTQGRWPVKSVKFLRDLLKNAESNAEAKDMDAQTLIIRNIVVQQAPTTYRRTYRAHGRINPYRSNPCHIEILLASPAEQVQKTKSVVPVRLNKRQLAKKRVAASRAVAPAKTQ
;
A
#
# COMPACT_ATOMS: atom_id res chain seq x y z
N VAL A 1 25.56 55.75 36.72
CA VAL A 1 24.50 54.82 37.06
C VAL A 1 24.11 54.11 35.79
N LEU A 2 24.75 52.97 35.50
CA LEU A 2 24.55 52.16 34.34
C LEU A 2 23.41 51.15 34.64
N CYS A 3 22.25 51.37 34.05
CA CYS A 3 21.13 50.45 34.12
C CYS A 3 21.34 49.36 33.07
N SER A 4 21.76 48.18 33.50
CA SER A 4 21.91 46.98 32.68
C SER A 4 20.51 46.46 32.28
N PHE A 5 20.20 46.67 31.01
CA PHE A 5 19.01 46.11 30.39
C PHE A 5 19.20 44.61 30.20
N VAL A 6 18.69 43.82 31.12
CA VAL A 6 18.64 42.35 30.98
C VAL A 6 17.56 42.06 29.92
N ARG A 7 18.02 41.72 28.75
CA ARG A 7 17.20 41.20 27.65
C ARG A 7 16.70 39.79 28.00
N LEU A 8 15.52 39.71 28.58
CA LEU A 8 14.77 38.45 28.69
C LEU A 8 14.37 38.00 27.26
N SER A 9 15.24 37.24 26.66
CA SER A 9 14.85 36.43 25.50
C SER A 9 14.03 35.23 26.00
N SER A 10 12.73 35.45 26.19
CA SER A 10 11.79 34.35 26.27
C SER A 10 11.66 33.78 24.87
N ALA A 11 12.61 32.92 24.50
CA ALA A 11 12.43 31.98 23.42
C ALA A 11 11.36 30.99 23.86
N PHE A 12 10.10 31.42 23.78
CA PHE A 12 8.98 30.52 23.74
C PHE A 12 8.96 29.98 22.29
N GLU A 13 9.99 29.18 21.97
CA GLU A 13 9.94 28.31 20.81
C GLU A 13 8.80 27.34 21.03
N TRP A 14 7.64 27.74 20.52
CA TRP A 14 6.63 26.78 20.19
C TRP A 14 7.27 25.81 19.20
N SER A 15 7.77 24.73 19.70
CA SER A 15 8.10 23.52 18.92
C SER A 15 6.81 23.02 18.30
N LEU A 16 6.36 23.70 17.26
CA LEU A 16 5.21 23.40 16.41
C LEU A 16 5.56 22.27 15.45
N THR A 17 6.05 21.17 16.00
CA THR A 17 6.06 19.91 15.30
C THR A 17 5.38 18.88 16.15
N GLU A 18 4.08 19.07 16.36
CA GLU A 18 3.21 17.94 16.62
C GLU A 18 3.19 17.11 15.32
N GLN A 19 4.32 16.42 15.09
CA GLN A 19 4.45 15.56 13.92
C GLN A 19 3.36 14.51 14.01
N VAL A 20 2.44 14.59 13.07
CA VAL A 20 1.38 13.60 12.94
C VAL A 20 2.03 12.21 12.92
N ARG A 21 1.77 11.41 13.95
CA ARG A 21 2.33 10.06 14.04
C ARG A 21 1.73 9.18 12.94
N TYR A 22 2.60 8.66 12.10
CA TYR A 22 2.28 7.64 11.11
C TYR A 22 2.59 6.25 11.69
N ALA A 23 1.92 5.21 11.17
CA ALA A 23 2.21 3.82 11.53
C ALA A 23 3.62 3.38 11.08
N PHE A 24 4.23 4.13 10.18
CA PHE A 24 5.62 3.93 9.75
C PHE A 24 6.58 4.73 10.62
N ASP A 25 7.64 4.05 11.08
CA ASP A 25 8.76 4.69 11.76
C ASP A 25 9.52 5.58 10.77
N ASP A 26 9.61 6.87 11.05
CA ASP A 26 10.29 7.83 10.19
C ASP A 26 11.80 7.55 10.06
N THR A 27 12.39 6.90 11.05
CA THR A 27 13.81 6.49 11.04
C THR A 27 14.15 5.45 9.98
N LYS A 28 13.16 4.67 9.53
CA LYS A 28 13.32 3.61 8.51
C LYS A 28 12.92 4.06 7.10
N VAL A 29 12.42 5.28 6.98
CA VAL A 29 11.88 5.80 5.74
C VAL A 29 12.86 6.82 5.19
N PRO A 30 13.45 6.63 4.00
CA PRO A 30 14.36 7.59 3.41
C PRO A 30 13.67 8.94 3.20
N GLU A 31 14.45 10.03 3.18
CA GLU A 31 13.96 11.40 2.94
C GLU A 31 13.18 11.54 1.63
N THR A 32 13.42 10.65 0.68
CA THR A 32 12.75 10.55 -0.64
C THR A 32 11.35 9.93 -0.55
N THR A 33 10.57 10.29 0.48
CA THR A 33 9.21 9.80 0.63
C THR A 33 8.21 10.91 0.89
N ALA A 34 7.02 10.78 0.28
CA ALA A 34 5.89 11.65 0.54
C ALA A 34 4.79 10.87 1.27
N LYS A 35 4.11 11.55 2.19
CA LYS A 35 3.09 10.94 3.05
C LYS A 35 1.79 11.72 2.94
N SER A 36 0.67 11.04 3.04
CA SER A 36 -0.64 11.65 3.25
C SER A 36 -1.47 10.82 4.22
N ARG A 37 -2.38 11.49 4.93
CA ARG A 37 -3.24 10.84 5.92
C ARG A 37 -4.67 11.37 5.84
N GLY A 38 -5.62 10.45 5.93
CA GLY A 38 -7.04 10.76 6.13
C GLY A 38 -7.56 10.12 7.41
N ALA A 39 -8.10 10.93 8.32
CA ALA A 39 -8.65 10.45 9.60
C ALA A 39 -10.17 10.45 9.57
N TYR A 40 -10.79 9.49 10.28
CA TYR A 40 -12.24 9.37 10.44
C TYR A 40 -13.05 9.41 9.14
N LEU A 41 -12.51 8.82 8.08
CA LEU A 41 -13.14 8.81 6.77
C LEU A 41 -14.41 7.94 6.79
N ARG A 42 -15.52 8.52 6.32
CA ARG A 42 -16.82 7.84 6.30
C ARG A 42 -16.91 6.85 5.13
N VAL A 43 -16.02 5.88 5.11
CA VAL A 43 -15.91 4.82 4.10
C VAL A 43 -15.82 3.47 4.80
N HIS A 44 -16.39 2.44 4.21
CA HIS A 44 -16.42 1.11 4.81
C HIS A 44 -15.03 0.48 4.86
N PHE A 45 -14.54 0.16 6.07
CA PHE A 45 -13.19 -0.36 6.31
C PHE A 45 -12.82 -1.57 5.42
N LYS A 46 -13.68 -2.60 5.36
CA LYS A 46 -13.40 -3.83 4.61
C LYS A 46 -13.16 -3.55 3.12
N ASN A 47 -14.02 -2.76 2.50
CA ASN A 47 -13.90 -2.42 1.09
C ASN A 47 -12.65 -1.57 0.83
N THR A 48 -12.38 -0.59 1.68
CA THR A 48 -11.22 0.29 1.53
C THR A 48 -9.91 -0.47 1.71
N ARG A 49 -9.84 -1.43 2.63
CA ARG A 49 -8.66 -2.28 2.82
C ARG A 49 -8.35 -3.11 1.57
N GLU A 50 -9.36 -3.70 0.95
CA GLU A 50 -9.16 -4.49 -0.29
C GLU A 50 -8.75 -3.59 -1.45
N THR A 51 -9.35 -2.39 -1.56
CA THR A 51 -8.96 -1.41 -2.59
C THR A 51 -7.51 -0.96 -2.40
N ALA A 52 -7.10 -0.66 -1.18
CA ALA A 52 -5.72 -0.28 -0.85
C ALA A 52 -4.72 -1.40 -1.18
N ALA A 53 -5.05 -2.64 -0.81
CA ALA A 53 -4.20 -3.80 -1.10
C ALA A 53 -4.02 -4.07 -2.61
N ALA A 54 -5.00 -3.70 -3.43
CA ALA A 54 -4.93 -3.88 -4.88
C ALA A 54 -3.94 -2.92 -5.56
N VAL A 55 -3.75 -1.71 -5.03
CA VAL A 55 -2.88 -0.68 -5.63
C VAL A 55 -1.52 -0.55 -4.95
N THR A 56 -1.31 -1.18 -3.80
CA THR A 56 -0.01 -1.17 -3.13
C THR A 56 1.06 -1.80 -4.02
N GLY A 57 2.20 -1.10 -4.19
CA GLY A 57 3.30 -1.52 -5.05
C GLY A 57 3.17 -1.08 -6.52
N MET A 58 2.10 -0.39 -6.90
CA MET A 58 1.94 0.12 -8.27
C MET A 58 2.60 1.51 -8.44
N PRO A 59 3.08 1.86 -9.64
CA PRO A 59 3.39 3.23 -10.00
C PRO A 59 2.15 4.12 -9.87
N LEU A 60 2.33 5.38 -9.47
CA LEU A 60 1.25 6.31 -9.18
C LEU A 60 0.31 6.52 -10.38
N GLN A 61 0.85 6.75 -11.57
CA GLN A 61 0.08 6.94 -12.79
C GLN A 61 -0.79 5.72 -13.13
N LYS A 62 -0.21 4.53 -13.02
CA LYS A 62 -0.94 3.28 -13.25
C LYS A 62 -2.06 3.05 -12.23
N ALA A 63 -1.88 3.52 -11.00
CA ALA A 63 -2.93 3.45 -9.99
C ALA A 63 -4.11 4.37 -10.32
N TYR A 64 -3.88 5.55 -10.89
CA TYR A 64 -4.95 6.42 -11.36
C TYR A 64 -5.74 5.79 -12.52
N GLU A 65 -5.05 5.28 -13.54
CA GLU A 65 -5.68 4.55 -14.65
C GLU A 65 -6.52 3.37 -14.15
N TYR A 66 -5.96 2.62 -13.20
CA TYR A 66 -6.68 1.48 -12.60
C TYR A 66 -7.96 1.94 -11.87
N PHE A 67 -7.90 3.05 -11.13
CA PHE A 67 -9.07 3.59 -10.44
C PHE A 67 -10.12 4.09 -11.42
N ASP A 68 -9.74 4.74 -12.52
CA ASP A 68 -10.67 5.18 -13.56
C ASP A 68 -11.35 3.97 -14.23
N ASN A 69 -10.60 2.92 -14.54
CA ASN A 69 -11.14 1.67 -15.05
C ASN A 69 -12.10 0.98 -14.07
N VAL A 70 -11.85 1.09 -12.75
CA VAL A 70 -12.79 0.57 -11.75
C VAL A 70 -14.07 1.39 -11.68
N LEU A 71 -14.00 2.70 -11.82
CA LEU A 71 -15.17 3.57 -11.85
C LEU A 71 -16.05 3.31 -13.07
N GLU A 72 -15.45 2.98 -14.21
CA GLU A 72 -16.12 2.61 -15.46
C GLU A 72 -16.52 1.11 -15.53
N HIS A 73 -16.27 0.34 -14.48
CA HIS A 73 -16.53 -1.10 -14.41
C HIS A 73 -15.76 -1.95 -15.43
N LYS A 74 -14.67 -1.42 -16.02
CA LYS A 74 -13.79 -2.17 -16.94
C LYS A 74 -12.90 -3.16 -16.18
N GLN A 75 -12.49 -2.79 -14.96
CA GLN A 75 -11.66 -3.62 -14.09
C GLN A 75 -12.29 -3.71 -12.70
N ALA A 76 -12.22 -4.87 -12.04
CA ALA A 76 -12.72 -5.05 -10.68
C ALA A 76 -11.57 -5.13 -9.68
N ILE A 77 -11.86 -4.74 -8.44
CA ILE A 77 -10.94 -4.88 -7.32
C ILE A 77 -11.07 -6.28 -6.72
N PRO A 78 -9.96 -7.05 -6.59
CA PRO A 78 -9.98 -8.38 -6.01
C PRO A 78 -10.22 -8.32 -4.50
N PHE A 79 -11.16 -9.09 -4.00
CA PHE A 79 -11.44 -9.25 -2.58
C PHE A 79 -10.82 -10.55 -2.10
N ARG A 80 -9.73 -10.46 -1.33
CA ARG A 80 -8.95 -11.60 -0.86
C ARG A 80 -9.23 -11.96 0.59
N ARG A 81 -9.18 -10.98 1.48
CA ARG A 81 -9.35 -11.18 2.92
C ARG A 81 -10.82 -11.11 3.35
N PHE A 82 -11.53 -10.08 2.90
CA PHE A 82 -12.94 -9.83 3.25
C PHE A 82 -13.87 -10.23 2.10
N ASN A 83 -13.83 -11.49 1.75
CA ASN A 83 -14.51 -12.04 0.57
C ASN A 83 -15.83 -12.77 0.90
N GLY A 84 -16.24 -12.85 2.16
CA GLY A 84 -17.51 -13.47 2.57
C GLY A 84 -18.72 -12.75 1.97
N GLY A 85 -19.56 -13.47 1.21
CA GLY A 85 -20.75 -12.92 0.55
C GLY A 85 -20.44 -12.02 -0.66
N VAL A 86 -19.24 -12.08 -1.21
CA VAL A 86 -18.84 -11.36 -2.42
C VAL A 86 -19.08 -12.22 -3.65
N GLY A 87 -19.73 -11.65 -4.70
CA GLY A 87 -19.97 -12.32 -5.95
C GLY A 87 -18.69 -12.59 -6.75
N ARG A 88 -18.75 -13.54 -7.68
CA ARG A 88 -17.65 -13.86 -8.58
C ARG A 88 -17.72 -13.00 -9.84
N THR A 89 -16.55 -12.60 -10.36
CA THR A 89 -16.44 -11.86 -11.62
C THR A 89 -15.23 -12.36 -12.40
N PRO A 90 -15.32 -12.52 -13.74
CA PRO A 90 -14.20 -12.93 -14.57
C PRO A 90 -13.09 -11.89 -14.61
N GLN A 91 -13.38 -10.61 -14.34
CA GLN A 91 -12.42 -9.51 -14.40
C GLN A 91 -11.25 -9.64 -13.42
N VAL A 92 -11.36 -10.46 -12.37
CA VAL A 92 -10.29 -10.66 -11.36
C VAL A 92 -9.57 -12.00 -11.49
N ASN A 93 -9.94 -12.86 -12.45
CA ASN A 93 -9.34 -14.18 -12.62
C ASN A 93 -7.82 -14.12 -12.85
N HIS A 94 -7.35 -13.12 -13.62
CA HIS A 94 -5.92 -12.91 -13.88
C HIS A 94 -5.12 -12.53 -12.62
N LEU A 95 -5.79 -12.10 -11.54
CA LEU A 95 -5.19 -11.78 -10.25
C LEU A 95 -5.17 -12.97 -9.27
N GLY A 96 -5.56 -14.16 -9.72
CA GLY A 96 -5.60 -15.38 -8.90
C GLY A 96 -6.74 -15.43 -7.88
N THR A 97 -7.81 -14.67 -8.10
CA THR A 97 -9.05 -14.69 -7.30
C THR A 97 -10.25 -14.68 -8.22
N THR A 98 -11.40 -15.17 -7.73
CA THR A 98 -12.66 -15.14 -8.48
C THR A 98 -13.62 -14.06 -7.97
N GLN A 99 -13.40 -13.57 -6.74
CA GLN A 99 -14.29 -12.64 -6.07
C GLN A 99 -13.78 -11.21 -6.19
N GLY A 100 -14.64 -10.31 -6.65
CA GLY A 100 -14.32 -8.90 -6.83
C GLY A 100 -15.54 -8.01 -6.77
N ARG A 101 -15.32 -6.74 -6.54
CA ARG A 101 -16.34 -5.67 -6.54
C ARG A 101 -15.76 -4.39 -7.11
N TRP A 102 -16.64 -3.40 -7.30
CA TRP A 102 -16.30 -2.03 -7.75
C TRP A 102 -16.67 -1.01 -6.67
N PRO A 103 -15.85 -0.85 -5.62
CA PRO A 103 -16.16 0.01 -4.48
C PRO A 103 -15.93 1.49 -4.81
N VAL A 104 -16.82 2.11 -5.58
CA VAL A 104 -16.72 3.49 -6.08
C VAL A 104 -16.36 4.48 -4.98
N LYS A 105 -17.01 4.40 -3.81
CA LYS A 105 -16.77 5.34 -2.72
C LYS A 105 -15.35 5.23 -2.16
N SER A 106 -14.85 4.00 -1.96
CA SER A 106 -13.49 3.76 -1.47
C SER A 106 -12.43 4.24 -2.47
N VAL A 107 -12.68 4.03 -3.76
CA VAL A 107 -11.80 4.49 -4.85
C VAL A 107 -11.69 6.01 -4.87
N LYS A 108 -12.81 6.75 -4.76
CA LYS A 108 -12.79 8.22 -4.74
C LYS A 108 -11.95 8.75 -3.57
N PHE A 109 -12.15 8.26 -2.35
CA PHE A 109 -11.38 8.70 -1.19
C PHE A 109 -9.89 8.37 -1.30
N LEU A 110 -9.53 7.19 -1.81
CA LEU A 110 -8.13 6.85 -2.03
C LEU A 110 -7.49 7.71 -3.12
N ARG A 111 -8.21 7.99 -4.20
CA ARG A 111 -7.76 8.88 -5.27
C ARG A 111 -7.45 10.29 -4.75
N ASP A 112 -8.34 10.84 -3.92
CA ASP A 112 -8.15 12.18 -3.34
C ASP A 112 -6.94 12.22 -2.41
N LEU A 113 -6.74 11.17 -1.61
CA LEU A 113 -5.55 11.04 -0.76
C LEU A 113 -4.25 10.85 -1.55
N LEU A 114 -4.30 10.12 -2.68
CA LEU A 114 -3.14 9.98 -3.56
C LEU A 114 -2.77 11.32 -4.19
N LYS A 115 -3.75 12.13 -4.64
CA LYS A 115 -3.51 13.50 -5.12
C LYS A 115 -2.87 14.38 -4.07
N ASN A 116 -3.33 14.29 -2.82
CA ASN A 116 -2.71 15.01 -1.71
C ASN A 116 -1.26 14.55 -1.47
N ALA A 117 -1.00 13.23 -1.54
CA ALA A 117 0.35 12.70 -1.41
C ALA A 117 1.27 13.15 -2.56
N GLU A 118 0.74 13.25 -3.79
CA GLU A 118 1.42 13.76 -4.97
C GLU A 118 1.82 15.22 -4.78
N SER A 119 0.89 16.09 -4.36
CA SER A 119 1.18 17.48 -4.05
C SER A 119 2.23 17.63 -2.93
N ASN A 120 2.21 16.75 -1.93
CA ASN A 120 3.22 16.72 -0.88
C ASN A 120 4.59 16.26 -1.42
N ALA A 121 4.62 15.43 -2.46
CA ALA A 121 5.85 15.00 -3.13
C ALA A 121 6.44 16.15 -3.97
N GLU A 122 5.60 16.85 -4.73
CA GLU A 122 6.01 18.03 -5.49
C GLU A 122 6.58 19.13 -4.58
N ALA A 123 5.99 19.35 -3.41
CA ALA A 123 6.53 20.28 -2.41
C ALA A 123 7.88 19.86 -1.82
N LYS A 124 8.32 18.62 -2.07
CA LYS A 124 9.64 18.06 -1.70
C LYS A 124 10.58 17.92 -2.90
N ASP A 125 10.25 18.55 -4.03
CA ASP A 125 11.01 18.48 -5.28
C ASP A 125 11.19 17.04 -5.81
N MET A 126 10.17 16.18 -5.63
CA MET A 126 10.17 14.78 -6.10
C MET A 126 9.39 14.65 -7.41
N ASP A 127 9.93 13.90 -8.38
CA ASP A 127 9.28 13.64 -9.66
C ASP A 127 8.02 12.76 -9.51
N ALA A 128 6.84 13.34 -9.70
CA ALA A 128 5.56 12.65 -9.59
C ALA A 128 5.43 11.43 -10.52
N GLN A 129 6.10 11.45 -11.70
CA GLN A 129 6.03 10.36 -12.68
C GLN A 129 6.75 9.08 -12.23
N THR A 130 7.79 9.23 -11.42
CA THR A 130 8.61 8.09 -10.95
C THR A 130 8.09 7.49 -9.65
N LEU A 131 7.11 8.13 -8.98
CA LEU A 131 6.62 7.70 -7.69
C LEU A 131 5.92 6.34 -7.74
N ILE A 132 6.22 5.53 -6.72
CA ILE A 132 5.59 4.24 -6.48
C ILE A 132 4.84 4.29 -5.15
N ILE A 133 3.67 3.70 -5.11
CA ILE A 133 2.89 3.51 -3.89
C ILE A 133 3.59 2.42 -3.05
N ARG A 134 4.44 2.83 -2.11
CA ARG A 134 5.20 1.89 -1.30
C ARG A 134 4.30 1.12 -0.33
N ASN A 135 3.41 1.85 0.33
CA ASN A 135 2.46 1.21 1.25
C ASN A 135 1.21 2.07 1.48
N ILE A 136 0.09 1.40 1.75
CA ILE A 136 -1.16 2.02 2.20
C ILE A 136 -1.64 1.25 3.43
N VAL A 137 -1.71 1.93 4.57
CA VAL A 137 -2.22 1.37 5.81
C VAL A 137 -3.66 1.85 6.03
N VAL A 138 -4.57 0.91 6.21
CA VAL A 138 -5.97 1.19 6.51
C VAL A 138 -6.27 0.66 7.91
N GLN A 139 -6.64 1.56 8.82
CA GLN A 139 -6.95 1.26 10.21
C GLN A 139 -8.45 1.47 10.48
N GLN A 140 -8.99 0.78 11.47
CA GLN A 140 -10.37 0.96 11.90
C GLN A 140 -10.49 2.22 12.76
N ALA A 141 -11.48 3.05 12.45
CA ALA A 141 -11.89 4.18 13.30
C ALA A 141 -13.05 3.76 14.24
N PRO A 142 -13.32 4.55 15.28
CA PRO A 142 -14.44 4.29 16.17
C PRO A 142 -15.76 4.12 15.42
N THR A 143 -16.47 3.05 15.73
CA THR A 143 -17.75 2.71 15.09
C THR A 143 -18.85 3.63 15.60
N THR A 144 -19.61 4.23 14.69
CA THR A 144 -20.78 5.03 15.04
C THR A 144 -22.05 4.19 14.97
N TYR A 145 -22.93 4.38 15.93
CA TYR A 145 -24.16 3.63 16.05
C TYR A 145 -25.37 4.54 15.89
N ARG A 146 -26.36 4.09 15.12
CA ARG A 146 -27.70 4.68 15.02
C ARG A 146 -28.75 3.62 15.35
N ARG A 147 -29.93 4.04 15.72
CA ARG A 147 -31.03 3.13 16.07
C ARG A 147 -31.84 2.78 14.82
N THR A 148 -32.21 1.50 14.72
CA THR A 148 -33.15 1.01 13.69
C THR A 148 -34.30 0.34 14.39
N TYR A 149 -35.51 0.81 14.14
CA TYR A 149 -36.72 0.26 14.73
C TYR A 149 -37.20 -0.97 13.96
N ARG A 150 -37.60 -2.02 14.68
CA ARG A 150 -38.09 -3.29 14.15
C ARG A 150 -39.46 -3.61 14.71
N ALA A 151 -40.10 -4.68 14.17
CA ALA A 151 -41.36 -5.18 14.67
C ALA A 151 -41.29 -5.55 16.17
N HIS A 152 -42.41 -5.50 16.87
CA HIS A 152 -42.56 -5.80 18.29
C HIS A 152 -41.74 -4.90 19.22
N GLY A 153 -41.54 -3.62 18.86
CA GLY A 153 -40.83 -2.66 19.68
C GLY A 153 -39.34 -2.89 19.82
N ARG A 154 -38.74 -3.81 19.03
CA ARG A 154 -37.30 -4.08 19.07
C ARG A 154 -36.52 -2.96 18.40
N ILE A 155 -35.37 -2.64 18.96
CA ILE A 155 -34.42 -1.66 18.42
C ILE A 155 -33.10 -2.37 18.14
N ASN A 156 -32.64 -2.30 16.90
CA ASN A 156 -31.34 -2.83 16.49
C ASN A 156 -30.35 -1.72 16.21
N PRO A 157 -29.05 -1.90 16.51
CA PRO A 157 -28.03 -0.92 16.17
C PRO A 157 -27.77 -0.94 14.66
N TYR A 158 -27.75 0.24 14.05
CA TYR A 158 -27.26 0.46 12.69
C TYR A 158 -25.83 0.99 12.76
N ARG A 159 -24.87 0.14 12.41
CA ARG A 159 -23.43 0.41 12.58
C ARG A 159 -22.82 1.00 11.31
N SER A 160 -21.96 2.01 11.50
CA SER A 160 -21.08 2.54 10.48
C SER A 160 -19.63 2.23 10.88
N ASN A 161 -18.84 1.67 9.98
CA ASN A 161 -17.44 1.29 10.22
C ASN A 161 -16.51 2.21 9.43
N PRO A 162 -16.18 3.40 9.93
CA PRO A 162 -15.26 4.31 9.30
C PRO A 162 -13.81 3.80 9.40
N CYS A 163 -12.89 4.44 8.69
CA CYS A 163 -11.48 4.06 8.70
C CYS A 163 -10.55 5.28 8.70
N HIS A 164 -9.32 5.04 9.13
CA HIS A 164 -8.18 5.90 8.91
C HIS A 164 -7.36 5.33 7.77
N ILE A 165 -6.81 6.19 6.94
CA ILE A 165 -5.96 5.78 5.81
C ILE A 165 -4.66 6.55 5.89
N GLU A 166 -3.55 5.86 5.75
CA GLU A 166 -2.21 6.42 5.64
C GLU A 166 -1.57 5.93 4.34
N ILE A 167 -1.03 6.84 3.55
CA ILE A 167 -0.39 6.54 2.26
C ILE A 167 1.07 6.96 2.35
N LEU A 168 1.94 6.10 1.85
CA LEU A 168 3.36 6.33 1.71
C LEU A 168 3.74 6.16 0.24
N LEU A 169 4.16 7.26 -0.40
CA LEU A 169 4.80 7.25 -1.71
C LEU A 169 6.31 7.28 -1.54
N ALA A 170 7.03 6.62 -2.42
CA ALA A 170 8.48 6.65 -2.47
C ALA A 170 8.96 6.68 -3.91
N SER A 171 10.12 7.28 -4.15
CA SER A 171 10.85 7.07 -5.39
C SER A 171 11.34 5.63 -5.47
N PRO A 172 11.46 5.03 -6.67
CA PRO A 172 12.02 3.70 -6.82
C PRO A 172 13.46 3.68 -6.26
N ALA A 173 13.74 2.73 -5.39
CA ALA A 173 15.11 2.51 -4.94
C ALA A 173 15.98 2.09 -6.13
N GLU A 174 17.22 2.55 -6.18
CA GLU A 174 18.19 2.07 -7.16
C GLU A 174 18.25 0.55 -7.14
N GLN A 175 18.21 -0.07 -8.32
CA GLN A 175 18.31 -1.52 -8.42
C GLN A 175 19.70 -1.96 -7.98
N VAL A 176 19.80 -2.49 -6.79
CA VAL A 176 21.04 -3.13 -6.33
C VAL A 176 21.29 -4.34 -7.22
N GLN A 177 22.33 -4.29 -8.02
CA GLN A 177 22.76 -5.41 -8.84
C GLN A 177 23.07 -6.59 -7.91
N LYS A 178 22.44 -7.73 -8.18
CA LYS A 178 22.77 -8.95 -7.45
C LYS A 178 24.26 -9.23 -7.65
N THR A 179 25.01 -9.28 -6.57
CA THR A 179 26.40 -9.70 -6.61
C THR A 179 26.47 -11.06 -7.30
N LYS A 180 27.34 -11.21 -8.29
CA LYS A 180 27.59 -12.48 -9.00
C LYS A 180 28.24 -13.54 -8.10
N SER A 181 28.21 -13.37 -6.78
CA SER A 181 28.65 -14.39 -5.84
C SER A 181 27.75 -15.61 -6.03
N VAL A 182 28.30 -16.61 -6.71
CA VAL A 182 27.72 -17.93 -6.85
C VAL A 182 27.69 -18.53 -5.44
N VAL A 183 26.61 -18.28 -4.71
CA VAL A 183 26.33 -19.05 -3.51
C VAL A 183 26.20 -20.48 -3.98
N PRO A 184 27.09 -21.42 -3.57
CA PRO A 184 27.01 -22.79 -4.04
C PRO A 184 25.66 -23.36 -3.60
N VAL A 185 24.75 -23.53 -4.56
CA VAL A 185 23.45 -24.12 -4.30
C VAL A 185 23.68 -25.54 -3.76
N ARG A 186 23.35 -25.76 -2.50
CA ARG A 186 23.49 -27.08 -1.87
C ARG A 186 22.49 -28.04 -2.50
N LEU A 187 22.98 -28.76 -3.51
CA LEU A 187 22.18 -29.73 -4.28
C LEU A 187 21.82 -30.92 -3.41
N ASN A 188 20.59 -31.37 -3.52
CA ASN A 188 20.15 -32.64 -2.89
C ASN A 188 20.86 -33.83 -3.57
N LYS A 189 21.05 -34.97 -2.88
CA LYS A 189 21.71 -36.18 -3.40
C LYS A 189 21.22 -36.56 -4.80
N ARG A 190 19.93 -36.53 -5.06
CA ARG A 190 19.34 -36.82 -6.39
C ARG A 190 19.77 -35.82 -7.47
N GLN A 191 19.82 -34.52 -7.15
CA GLN A 191 20.25 -33.48 -8.08
C GLN A 191 21.75 -33.57 -8.39
N LEU A 192 22.54 -33.94 -7.37
CA LEU A 192 23.98 -34.16 -7.50
C LEU A 192 24.27 -35.38 -8.37
N ALA A 193 23.52 -36.49 -8.22
CA ALA A 193 23.62 -37.63 -9.08
C ALA A 193 23.24 -37.30 -10.53
N LYS A 194 22.15 -36.61 -10.78
CA LYS A 194 21.76 -36.17 -12.12
C LYS A 194 22.85 -35.29 -12.78
N LYS A 195 23.44 -34.35 -12.01
CA LYS A 195 24.51 -33.48 -12.51
C LYS A 195 25.77 -34.29 -12.87
N ARG A 196 26.14 -35.29 -12.08
CA ARG A 196 27.26 -36.20 -12.37
C ARG A 196 27.03 -37.04 -13.63
N VAL A 197 25.84 -37.62 -13.80
CA VAL A 197 25.46 -38.37 -15.02
C VAL A 197 25.42 -37.46 -16.24
N ALA A 198 24.92 -36.23 -16.13
CA ALA A 198 24.94 -35.28 -17.23
C ALA A 198 26.35 -34.89 -17.62
N ALA A 199 27.24 -34.68 -16.65
CA ALA A 199 28.65 -34.36 -16.91
C ALA A 199 29.39 -35.54 -17.56
N SER A 200 29.19 -36.78 -17.12
CA SER A 200 29.80 -37.96 -17.73
C SER A 200 29.31 -38.20 -19.17
N ARG A 201 28.05 -37.88 -19.47
CA ARG A 201 27.53 -37.98 -20.87
C ARG A 201 28.09 -36.90 -21.78
N ALA A 202 28.37 -35.68 -21.24
CA ALA A 202 28.98 -34.61 -22.03
C ALA A 202 30.46 -34.87 -22.34
N VAL A 203 31.14 -35.67 -21.55
CA VAL A 203 32.58 -36.01 -21.76
C VAL A 203 32.75 -37.26 -22.60
N ALA A 204 31.72 -38.05 -22.88
CA ALA A 204 31.81 -39.24 -23.72
C ALA A 204 32.10 -38.81 -25.17
N PRO A 205 33.24 -39.26 -25.77
CA PRO A 205 33.54 -38.89 -27.17
C PRO A 205 32.47 -39.48 -28.07
N ALA A 206 32.08 -38.70 -29.11
CA ALA A 206 31.20 -39.19 -30.16
C ALA A 206 31.83 -40.44 -30.77
N LYS A 207 31.11 -41.59 -30.69
CA LYS A 207 31.56 -42.79 -31.42
C LYS A 207 31.55 -42.45 -32.90
N THR A 208 32.74 -42.27 -33.45
CA THR A 208 32.97 -42.28 -34.92
C THR A 208 32.51 -43.64 -35.44
N GLN A 209 31.50 -43.63 -36.28
CA GLN A 209 31.16 -44.75 -37.17
C GLN A 209 32.09 -44.71 -38.37
#